data_5b1768a06cdfe5af51655055352265f6
#
_entry.id   5b1768a06cdfe5af51655055352265f6
#
_cell.length_a   1.000
_cell.length_b   1.000
_cell.length_c   1.000
_cell.angle_alpha   90.00
_cell.angle_beta   90.00
_cell.angle_gamma   90.00
#
_symmetry.space_group_name_H-M   'P 1'
#
loop_
_entity.id
_entity.type
_entity.pdbx_description
1 polymer ?
#
loop_
_entity_poly.entity_id
_entity_poly.type
_entity_poly.pdbx_seq_one_letter_code
_entity_poly.pdbx_strand_id
1 'polypeptide(L)'
;FGGEFVELNKEILKGHIDTLILAILEKKDSYGFEIAKNVLDETTFELKDGTLYISLKRLESKGLIESYWQSSQGPGNRRKYYKITEEGIRNLDLKVQEWIFVKKIMDKYLDGRNYNGENR
;
A
#
# COMPACT_ATOMS: atom_id res chain seq x y z
N PHE A 1 -7.35 -20.35 4.74
CA PHE A 1 -7.27 -20.33 5.96
C PHE A 1 -8.28 -19.71 6.80
N GLY A 2 -9.34 -19.61 6.27
CA GLY A 2 -10.46 -19.28 6.92
C GLY A 2 -10.23 -18.55 8.16
N GLY A 3 -10.46 -17.84 8.58
CA GLY A 3 -10.46 -17.07 9.64
C GLY A 3 -9.53 -17.35 10.73
N GLU A 4 -8.94 -18.46 10.64
CA GLU A 4 -8.12 -18.64 11.61
C GLU A 4 -6.84 -18.14 11.46
N PHE A 5 -6.62 -17.31 10.55
CA PHE A 5 -5.37 -16.76 10.46
C PHE A 5 -5.03 -16.03 11.67
N VAL A 6 -3.83 -15.97 11.94
CA VAL A 6 -3.32 -15.31 13.08
C VAL A 6 -3.59 -13.85 12.99
N GLU A 7 -3.92 -13.25 14.11
CA GLU A 7 -4.04 -11.85 14.18
C GLU A 7 -2.68 -11.25 14.01
N LEU A 8 -2.37 -10.74 12.87
CA LEU A 8 -1.06 -10.20 12.58
C LEU A 8 -0.84 -8.88 13.29
N ASN A 9 0.40 -8.66 13.65
CA ASN A 9 0.79 -7.40 14.21
C ASN A 9 0.69 -6.35 13.12
N LYS A 10 -0.14 -5.34 13.35
CA LYS A 10 -0.33 -4.30 12.36
C LYS A 10 0.94 -3.53 12.05
N GLU A 11 1.91 -3.59 12.93
CA GLU A 11 3.17 -2.92 12.67
C GLU A 11 3.90 -3.49 11.46
N ILE A 12 3.62 -4.75 11.12
CA ILE A 12 4.26 -5.37 9.99
C ILE A 12 4.01 -4.59 8.71
N LEU A 13 2.79 -4.11 8.52
CA LEU A 13 2.46 -3.37 7.31
C LEU A 13 2.83 -1.90 7.36
N LYS A 14 3.11 -1.35 8.54
CA LYS A 14 3.40 0.07 8.61
C LYS A 14 4.54 0.51 7.71
N GLY A 15 5.56 -0.30 7.60
CA GLY A 15 6.68 0.04 6.75
C GLY A 15 6.40 -0.15 5.27
N HIS A 16 5.23 -0.69 4.94
CA HIS A 16 4.91 -0.99 3.55
C HIS A 16 3.75 -0.16 3.01
N ILE A 17 3.12 0.66 3.86
CA ILE A 17 1.93 1.41 3.43
C ILE A 17 2.25 2.35 2.29
N ASP A 18 3.37 3.05 2.35
CA ASP A 18 3.76 3.97 1.28
C ASP A 18 3.91 3.20 -0.04
N THR A 19 4.49 2.02 0.01
CA THR A 19 4.65 1.19 -1.18
C THR A 19 3.29 0.76 -1.74
N LEU A 20 2.36 0.39 -0.87
CA LEU A 20 1.02 0.01 -1.32
C LEU A 20 0.33 1.17 -2.02
N ILE A 21 0.44 2.36 -1.45
CA ILE A 21 -0.17 3.55 -2.05
C ILE A 21 0.43 3.82 -3.42
N LEU A 22 1.76 3.81 -3.52
CA LEU A 22 2.42 4.06 -4.80
C LEU A 22 2.01 3.01 -5.84
N ALA A 23 1.92 1.75 -5.44
CA ALA A 23 1.52 0.69 -6.36
C ALA A 23 0.10 0.87 -6.87
N ILE A 24 -0.81 1.32 -5.99
CA ILE A 24 -2.18 1.58 -6.39
C ILE A 24 -2.22 2.74 -7.37
N LEU A 25 -1.50 3.82 -7.06
CA LEU A 25 -1.51 5.01 -7.89
C LEU A 25 -0.81 4.81 -9.22
N GLU A 26 0.10 3.86 -9.30
CA GLU A 26 0.73 3.54 -10.57
C GLU A 26 -0.30 3.02 -11.56
N LYS A 27 -1.30 2.32 -11.08
CA LYS A 27 -2.32 1.78 -11.95
C LYS A 27 -3.41 2.78 -12.28
N LYS A 28 -3.71 3.66 -11.34
CA LYS A 28 -4.82 4.59 -11.55
C LYS A 28 -4.77 5.68 -10.50
N ASP A 29 -4.95 6.93 -10.93
CA ASP A 29 -5.13 8.04 -9.99
C ASP A 29 -6.32 7.71 -9.09
N SER A 30 -6.21 8.00 -7.81
CA SER A 30 -7.25 7.61 -6.86
C SER A 30 -7.36 8.63 -5.75
N TYR A 31 -8.54 8.75 -5.18
CA TYR A 31 -8.69 9.56 -3.99
C TYR A 31 -8.64 8.67 -2.75
N GLY A 32 -8.52 9.29 -1.58
CA GLY A 32 -8.22 8.55 -0.36
C GLY A 32 -9.15 7.37 -0.08
N PHE A 33 -10.45 7.60 -0.22
CA PHE A 33 -11.40 6.53 0.03
C PHE A 33 -11.19 5.34 -0.91
N GLU A 34 -10.90 5.62 -2.18
CA GLU A 34 -10.64 4.55 -3.14
C GLU A 34 -9.40 3.75 -2.80
N ILE A 35 -8.37 4.44 -2.31
CA ILE A 35 -7.15 3.75 -1.92
C ILE A 35 -7.43 2.78 -0.77
N ALA A 36 -8.12 3.28 0.26
CA ALA A 36 -8.42 2.44 1.41
C ALA A 36 -9.34 1.28 1.04
N LYS A 37 -10.32 1.55 0.17
CA LYS A 37 -11.23 0.51 -0.28
C LYS A 37 -10.51 -0.56 -1.08
N ASN A 38 -9.58 -0.15 -1.93
CA ASN A 38 -8.79 -1.09 -2.71
C ASN A 38 -8.01 -2.04 -1.80
N VAL A 39 -7.34 -1.47 -0.80
CA VAL A 39 -6.56 -2.30 0.12
C VAL A 39 -7.46 -3.24 0.90
N LEU A 40 -8.59 -2.75 1.37
CA LEU A 40 -9.52 -3.59 2.12
C LEU A 40 -10.08 -4.73 1.27
N ASP A 41 -10.50 -4.42 0.06
CA ASP A 41 -11.09 -5.42 -0.82
C ASP A 41 -10.09 -6.49 -1.24
N GLU A 42 -8.84 -6.09 -1.46
CA GLU A 42 -7.84 -7.03 -1.95
C GLU A 42 -7.13 -7.80 -0.84
N THR A 43 -7.09 -7.28 0.36
CA THR A 43 -6.25 -7.86 1.41
C THR A 43 -6.96 -8.10 2.72
N THR A 44 -8.16 -7.59 2.89
CA THR A 44 -8.90 -7.54 4.14
C THR A 44 -8.25 -6.66 5.22
N PHE A 45 -7.16 -5.97 4.90
CA PHE A 45 -6.53 -5.07 5.85
C PHE A 45 -7.23 -3.72 5.83
N GLU A 46 -7.62 -3.23 7.00
CA GLU A 46 -8.28 -1.94 7.09
C GLU A 46 -7.26 -0.84 7.28
N LEU A 47 -7.11 0.01 6.29
CA LEU A 47 -6.20 1.15 6.34
C LEU A 47 -6.97 2.33 6.88
N LYS A 48 -6.68 2.69 8.12
CA LYS A 48 -7.45 3.76 8.78
C LYS A 48 -7.09 5.12 8.22
N ASP A 49 -8.05 6.02 8.27
CA ASP A 49 -7.90 7.37 7.69
C ASP A 49 -6.67 8.08 8.20
N GLY A 50 -6.43 8.06 9.49
CA GLY A 50 -5.29 8.76 10.06
C GLY A 50 -3.98 8.26 9.46
N THR A 51 -3.82 6.96 9.37
CA THR A 51 -2.62 6.35 8.81
C THR A 51 -2.49 6.67 7.33
N LEU A 52 -3.61 6.55 6.61
CA LEU A 52 -3.62 6.81 5.19
C LEU A 52 -3.19 8.25 4.87
N TYR A 53 -3.80 9.21 5.56
CA TYR A 53 -3.53 10.60 5.21
C TYR A 53 -2.15 11.06 5.67
N ILE A 54 -1.60 10.49 6.74
CA ILE A 54 -0.23 10.74 7.13
C ILE A 54 0.72 10.26 6.04
N SER A 55 0.46 9.07 5.50
CA SER A 55 1.29 8.54 4.41
C SER A 55 1.17 9.36 3.15
N LEU A 56 -0.05 9.75 2.79
CA LEU A 56 -0.25 10.59 1.60
C LEU A 56 0.51 11.91 1.73
N LYS A 57 0.43 12.52 2.90
CA LYS A 57 1.13 13.78 3.11
C LYS A 57 2.64 13.60 3.02
N ARG A 58 3.14 12.53 3.58
CA ARG A 58 4.58 12.24 3.51
C ARG A 58 5.04 12.02 2.09
N LEU A 59 4.28 11.23 1.32
CA LEU A 59 4.63 10.97 -0.07
C LEU A 59 4.58 12.23 -0.91
N GLU A 60 3.58 13.07 -0.66
CA GLU A 60 3.46 14.31 -1.40
C GLU A 60 4.62 15.26 -1.05
N SER A 61 4.99 15.32 0.22
CA SER A 61 6.12 16.14 0.65
C SER A 61 7.43 15.72 0.00
N LYS A 62 7.57 14.44 -0.28
CA LYS A 62 8.77 13.92 -0.93
C LYS A 62 8.72 14.03 -2.44
N GLY A 63 7.63 14.53 -2.98
CA GLY A 63 7.50 14.66 -4.43
C GLY A 63 7.22 13.35 -5.15
N LEU A 64 6.80 12.33 -4.42
CA LEU A 64 6.54 11.01 -5.03
C LEU A 64 5.13 10.90 -5.58
N ILE A 65 4.24 11.74 -5.07
CA ILE A 65 2.88 11.84 -5.60
C ILE A 65 2.51 13.32 -5.62
N GLU A 66 1.50 13.65 -6.40
CA GLU A 66 0.94 15.00 -6.39
C GLU A 66 -0.56 14.88 -6.38
N SER A 67 -1.23 15.94 -5.99
CA SER A 67 -2.67 15.91 -5.85
C SER A 67 -3.33 16.93 -6.74
N TYR A 68 -4.58 16.69 -7.07
CA TYR A 68 -5.41 17.63 -7.80
C TYR A 68 -6.85 17.41 -7.42
N TRP A 69 -7.67 18.43 -7.59
CA TRP A 69 -9.08 18.33 -7.29
C TRP A 69 -9.87 18.02 -8.54
N GLN A 70 -10.84 17.17 -8.39
CA GLN A 70 -11.71 16.84 -9.49
C GLN A 70 -13.14 16.87 -9.00
N SER A 71 -14.02 17.51 -9.75
CA SER A 71 -15.42 17.54 -9.42
C SER A 71 -16.03 16.21 -9.79
N SER A 72 -16.91 15.72 -8.95
CA SER A 72 -17.71 14.57 -9.31
C SER A 72 -19.12 15.08 -9.58
N GLN A 73 -20.07 14.19 -9.70
CA GLN A 73 -21.41 14.61 -10.00
C GLN A 73 -22.01 15.38 -8.86
N GLY A 74 -22.67 16.46 -9.18
CA GLY A 74 -23.34 17.27 -8.19
C GLY A 74 -22.49 18.42 -7.70
N PRO A 75 -23.14 19.51 -7.35
CA PRO A 75 -22.43 20.69 -6.88
C PRO A 75 -21.74 20.40 -5.56
N GLY A 76 -20.56 20.91 -5.39
CA GLY A 76 -19.83 20.74 -4.16
C GLY A 76 -19.16 19.40 -3.97
N ASN A 77 -19.35 18.50 -4.91
CA ASN A 77 -18.75 17.20 -4.81
C ASN A 77 -17.36 17.21 -5.43
N ARG A 78 -16.40 17.74 -4.73
CA ARG A 78 -15.03 17.76 -5.18
C ARG A 78 -14.25 16.72 -4.41
N ARG A 79 -13.36 16.01 -5.11
CA ARG A 79 -12.52 15.01 -4.48
C ARG A 79 -11.07 15.28 -4.81
N LYS A 80 -10.23 15.09 -3.82
CA LYS A 80 -8.81 15.28 -4.00
C LYS A 80 -8.22 13.97 -4.48
N TYR A 81 -7.77 13.97 -5.72
CA TYR A 81 -7.15 12.80 -6.32
C TYR A 81 -5.65 12.90 -6.17
N TYR A 82 -5.01 11.77 -6.12
CA TYR A 82 -3.56 11.67 -6.05
C TYR A 82 -3.06 10.91 -7.26
N LYS A 83 -1.91 11.28 -7.76
CA LYS A 83 -1.28 10.59 -8.88
C LYS A 83 0.19 10.41 -8.58
N ILE A 84 0.77 9.34 -9.07
CA ILE A 84 2.18 9.07 -8.87
C ILE A 84 2.99 9.94 -9.84
N THR A 85 4.15 10.41 -9.39
CA THR A 85 5.05 11.19 -10.23
C THR A 85 6.13 10.28 -10.80
N GLU A 86 6.96 10.82 -11.70
CA GLU A 86 8.10 10.04 -12.20
C GLU A 86 9.05 9.65 -11.08
N GLU A 87 9.24 10.56 -10.12
CA GLU A 87 10.04 10.24 -8.95
C GLU A 87 9.40 9.12 -8.14
N GLY A 88 8.07 9.15 -8.05
CA GLY A 88 7.34 8.09 -7.37
C GLY A 88 7.52 6.74 -8.03
N ILE A 89 7.52 6.72 -9.35
CA ILE A 89 7.73 5.49 -10.09
C ILE A 89 9.13 4.94 -9.83
N ARG A 90 10.15 5.81 -9.84
CA ARG A 90 11.51 5.39 -9.54
C ARG A 90 11.62 4.84 -8.12
N ASN A 91 10.95 5.49 -7.19
CA ASN A 91 10.95 5.05 -5.81
C ASN A 91 10.26 3.69 -5.68
N LEU A 92 9.17 3.50 -6.40
CA LEU A 92 8.46 2.23 -6.38
C LEU A 92 9.33 1.11 -6.95
N ASP A 93 10.07 1.39 -8.03
CA ASP A 93 10.99 0.41 -8.60
C ASP A 93 12.04 -0.02 -7.58
N LEU A 94 12.56 0.91 -6.82
CA LEU A 94 13.50 0.58 -5.75
C LEU A 94 12.85 -0.28 -4.68
N LYS A 95 11.62 0.04 -4.33
CA LYS A 95 10.90 -0.75 -3.31
C LYS A 95 10.65 -2.18 -3.80
N VAL A 96 10.38 -2.35 -5.07
CA VAL A 96 10.22 -3.68 -5.64
C VAL A 96 11.53 -4.47 -5.48
N GLN A 97 12.65 -3.83 -5.80
CA GLN A 97 13.93 -4.51 -5.68
C GLN A 97 14.27 -4.84 -4.23
N GLU A 98 13.97 -3.92 -3.32
CA GLU A 98 14.17 -4.18 -1.90
C GLU A 98 13.34 -5.36 -1.43
N TRP A 99 12.08 -5.43 -1.88
CA TRP A 99 11.20 -6.52 -1.50
C TRP A 99 11.72 -7.86 -2.03
N ILE A 100 12.17 -7.88 -3.28
CA ILE A 100 12.72 -9.09 -3.86
C ILE A 100 13.93 -9.57 -3.06
N PHE A 101 14.77 -8.62 -2.65
CA PHE A 101 15.97 -8.95 -1.87
C PHE A 101 15.59 -9.50 -0.50
N VAL A 102 14.68 -8.84 0.21
CA VAL A 102 14.21 -9.29 1.51
C VAL A 102 13.58 -10.67 1.40
N LYS A 103 12.74 -10.86 0.39
CA LYS A 103 12.08 -12.14 0.19
C LYS A 103 13.09 -13.25 -0.03
N LYS A 104 14.12 -12.98 -0.83
CA LYS A 104 15.15 -13.95 -1.10
C LYS A 104 15.90 -14.36 0.19
N ILE A 105 16.22 -13.39 1.02
CA ILE A 105 16.88 -13.66 2.29
C ILE A 105 15.97 -14.49 3.19
N MET A 106 14.72 -14.07 3.31
CA MET A 106 13.79 -14.77 4.18
C MET A 106 13.54 -16.19 3.71
N ASP A 107 13.41 -16.38 2.39
CA ASP A 107 13.22 -17.71 1.85
C ASP A 107 14.38 -18.61 2.20
N LYS A 108 15.60 -18.06 2.20
CA LYS A 108 16.77 -18.84 2.50
C LYS A 108 16.76 -19.35 3.95
N TYR A 109 16.34 -18.50 4.86
CA TYR A 109 16.33 -18.89 6.28
C TYR A 109 15.09 -19.66 6.69
N LEU A 110 14.00 -19.47 5.99
CA LEU A 110 12.74 -20.13 6.32
C LEU A 110 12.46 -21.35 5.45
N ASP A 111 13.39 -21.66 4.54
CA ASP A 111 13.24 -22.79 3.64
C ASP A 111 13.06 -24.08 4.46
N GLY A 112 12.21 -24.94 4.00
CA GLY A 112 11.93 -26.19 4.71
C GLY A 112 10.82 -26.12 5.71
N ARG A 113 10.34 -24.92 6.03
CA ARG A 113 9.20 -24.81 6.94
C ARG A 113 7.91 -24.84 6.13
N ASN A 114 6.91 -25.43 6.72
CA ASN A 114 5.62 -25.54 6.04
C ASN A 114 4.75 -24.36 6.40
N TYR A 115 4.27 -23.67 5.43
CA TYR A 115 3.44 -22.51 5.67
C TYR A 115 2.13 -22.83 6.35
N ASN A 116 1.67 -24.08 6.21
CA ASN A 116 0.45 -24.51 6.86
C ASN A 116 0.72 -25.06 8.23
N GLY A 117 1.96 -25.17 8.63
CA GLY A 117 2.27 -25.77 9.90
C GLY A 117 2.20 -27.27 9.93
N GLU A 118 2.14 -27.90 8.76
CA GLU A 118 1.92 -29.32 8.75
C GLU A 118 3.17 -30.14 8.84
N ASN A 119 4.26 -29.70 8.41
CA ASN A 119 5.47 -30.47 8.41
C ASN A 119 6.48 -29.81 9.24
N ARG A 120 6.35 -29.88 10.49
CA ARG A 120 7.29 -29.20 11.35
C ARG A 120 8.43 -30.05 11.80
#